data_2e9e06eb22607850d4a652ce3eb9b5a8
#
_entry.id   2e9e06eb22607850d4a652ce3eb9b5a8
#
_cell.length_a   1.000
_cell.length_b   1.000
_cell.length_c   1.000
_cell.angle_alpha   90.00
_cell.angle_beta   90.00
_cell.angle_gamma   90.00
#
_symmetry.space_group_name_H-M   'P 1'
#
loop_
_entity.id
_entity.type
_entity.pdbx_description
1 polymer ?
#
loop_
_entity_poly.entity_id
_entity_poly.type
_entity_poly.pdbx_seq_one_letter_code
_entity_poly.pdbx_strand_id
1 'polypeptide(L)'
;MMLTRRAALLGLAGAATIGASRAPADPDVVVIGAGSAGIAAALTARAAGLDVMVLEAMDRIGGRAFTDTATFGSPFDVGCAWLHKADDNPYTDYARAEGFTLQAHEYDLERVWLGPEPTPAHLVNEAEAAMSETITDAPADVAASTIVDLSSPVDEAAGDYLGALDMAVDLDELSTFDYANADDLAPNLLCAQGYGSIVVHRGRGLPVRLNTPARGVRWDGPGATVETDAGSIRARAVIVTASTGVLASGALRFTPDLPVATREAIADIPMGMLAKIPLKIRDQRFGLEPFTDVLLARRGRRDLYFLSFPFATDLMVGFVGGDLGWELSAAGEAAAVDFATQGLVEMFGSNAAGAVVKGGLTPWASNPWTRGAYAAASPGRYGAREALSRPVGDRIFFAGEALAGGLIQTCGGAFRSGEAAAAAVRAVLT
;
A
#
# COMPACT_ATOMS: atom_id res chain seq x y z
N MET A 1 -68.20 0.94 -21.29
CA MET A 1 -68.00 2.34 -20.79
C MET A 1 -67.39 2.24 -19.42
N MET A 2 -66.10 2.42 -19.32
CA MET A 2 -65.40 2.85 -18.10
C MET A 2 -63.90 2.80 -18.35
N LEU A 3 -63.29 3.97 -18.34
CA LEU A 3 -61.88 4.26 -18.56
C LEU A 3 -61.11 3.92 -17.29
N THR A 4 -60.06 3.14 -17.40
CA THR A 4 -59.04 2.95 -16.36
C THR A 4 -57.88 3.91 -16.55
N ARG A 5 -57.65 4.82 -15.61
CA ARG A 5 -56.51 5.72 -15.53
C ARG A 5 -55.28 4.94 -15.05
N ARG A 6 -54.24 4.80 -15.88
CA ARG A 6 -52.89 4.46 -15.47
C ARG A 6 -52.20 5.71 -14.95
N ALA A 7 -51.87 5.76 -13.65
CA ALA A 7 -50.96 6.73 -13.11
C ALA A 7 -49.52 6.32 -13.41
N ALA A 8 -48.82 7.13 -14.20
CA ALA A 8 -47.40 7.03 -14.43
C ALA A 8 -46.65 7.72 -13.27
N LEU A 9 -45.96 6.97 -12.47
CA LEU A 9 -44.98 7.47 -11.50
C LEU A 9 -43.67 7.76 -12.26
N LEU A 10 -43.44 9.01 -12.57
CA LEU A 10 -42.13 9.53 -12.98
C LEU A 10 -41.26 9.67 -11.75
N GLY A 11 -40.39 8.71 -11.55
CA GLY A 11 -39.29 8.84 -10.58
C GLY A 11 -38.25 9.80 -11.12
N LEU A 12 -38.16 11.00 -10.55
CA LEU A 12 -37.01 11.88 -10.72
C LEU A 12 -35.81 11.27 -10.00
N ALA A 13 -34.92 10.62 -10.76
CA ALA A 13 -33.56 10.36 -10.31
C ALA A 13 -32.81 11.70 -10.31
N GLY A 14 -32.73 12.34 -9.16
CA GLY A 14 -31.87 13.49 -8.94
C GLY A 14 -30.42 13.03 -9.01
N ALA A 15 -29.76 13.18 -10.15
CA ALA A 15 -28.31 13.10 -10.24
C ALA A 15 -27.75 14.30 -9.46
N ALA A 16 -27.30 14.05 -8.24
CA ALA A 16 -26.46 15.00 -7.50
C ALA A 16 -25.16 15.14 -8.29
N THR A 17 -25.05 16.17 -9.09
CA THR A 17 -23.78 16.61 -9.66
C THR A 17 -22.92 17.07 -8.51
N ILE A 18 -22.03 16.22 -8.03
CA ILE A 18 -20.91 16.59 -7.16
C ILE A 18 -20.09 17.59 -7.98
N GLY A 19 -20.20 18.88 -7.66
CA GLY A 19 -19.46 19.93 -8.33
C GLY A 19 -17.98 19.73 -8.09
N ALA A 20 -17.30 19.08 -9.04
CA ALA A 20 -15.85 19.07 -9.07
C ALA A 20 -15.39 20.52 -9.20
N SER A 21 -14.59 21.01 -8.25
CA SER A 21 -14.00 22.33 -8.35
C SER A 21 -13.14 22.36 -9.62
N ARG A 22 -13.38 23.38 -10.47
CA ARG A 22 -12.62 23.53 -11.71
C ARG A 22 -11.14 23.74 -11.36
N ALA A 23 -10.27 22.88 -11.88
CA ALA A 23 -8.84 23.02 -11.71
C ALA A 23 -8.37 24.35 -12.34
N PRO A 24 -7.50 25.14 -11.66
CA PRO A 24 -6.93 26.37 -12.20
C PRO A 24 -6.10 26.09 -13.47
N ALA A 25 -6.01 27.09 -14.35
CA ALA A 25 -5.24 26.97 -15.60
C ALA A 25 -3.72 26.89 -15.33
N ASP A 26 -3.23 27.72 -14.41
CA ASP A 26 -1.84 27.75 -13.91
C ASP A 26 -1.92 27.70 -12.36
N PRO A 27 -1.94 26.50 -11.75
CA PRO A 27 -2.02 26.37 -10.29
C PRO A 27 -0.69 26.81 -9.62
N ASP A 28 -0.76 27.15 -8.33
CA ASP A 28 0.46 27.32 -7.52
C ASP A 28 1.23 26.00 -7.41
N VAL A 29 0.49 24.90 -7.24
CA VAL A 29 1.07 23.56 -7.01
C VAL A 29 0.39 22.53 -7.92
N VAL A 30 1.22 21.74 -8.63
CA VAL A 30 0.77 20.48 -9.24
C VAL A 30 1.20 19.33 -8.35
N VAL A 31 0.25 18.47 -7.98
CA VAL A 31 0.51 17.20 -7.28
C VAL A 31 0.44 16.06 -8.29
N ILE A 32 1.49 15.26 -8.42
CA ILE A 32 1.57 14.09 -9.29
C ILE A 32 1.28 12.84 -8.45
N GLY A 33 0.12 12.23 -8.70
CA GLY A 33 -0.44 11.09 -7.97
C GLY A 33 -1.56 11.50 -7.02
N ALA A 34 -2.66 10.73 -7.05
CA ALA A 34 -3.81 10.89 -6.16
C ALA A 34 -3.94 9.72 -5.17
N GLY A 35 -2.83 9.17 -4.72
CA GLY A 35 -2.75 8.26 -3.58
C GLY A 35 -2.87 9.01 -2.24
N SER A 36 -2.70 8.31 -1.12
CA SER A 36 -2.79 8.88 0.23
C SER A 36 -1.94 10.13 0.40
N ALA A 37 -0.66 10.10 -0.03
CA ALA A 37 0.24 11.25 0.04
C ALA A 37 -0.24 12.44 -0.82
N GLY A 38 -0.68 12.18 -2.05
CA GLY A 38 -1.16 13.24 -2.95
C GLY A 38 -2.47 13.86 -2.50
N ILE A 39 -3.37 13.06 -1.93
CA ILE A 39 -4.62 13.56 -1.30
C ILE A 39 -4.27 14.48 -0.13
N ALA A 40 -3.37 14.05 0.77
CA ALA A 40 -2.94 14.85 1.91
C ALA A 40 -2.26 16.15 1.48
N ALA A 41 -1.33 16.06 0.52
CA ALA A 41 -0.64 17.23 -0.03
C ALA A 41 -1.63 18.25 -0.62
N ALA A 42 -2.61 17.77 -1.41
CA ALA A 42 -3.61 18.65 -2.01
C ALA A 42 -4.55 19.29 -0.96
N LEU A 43 -4.99 18.53 0.03
CA LEU A 43 -5.83 19.04 1.12
C LEU A 43 -5.08 20.13 1.92
N THR A 44 -3.83 19.85 2.30
CA THR A 44 -3.00 20.76 3.11
C THR A 44 -2.64 22.03 2.33
N ALA A 45 -2.23 21.91 1.08
CA ALA A 45 -1.90 23.07 0.25
C ALA A 45 -3.13 23.97 0.01
N ARG A 46 -4.30 23.38 -0.25
CA ARG A 46 -5.56 24.14 -0.39
C ARG A 46 -5.99 24.81 0.91
N ALA A 47 -5.84 24.13 2.05
CA ALA A 47 -6.11 24.73 3.35
C ALA A 47 -5.18 25.93 3.65
N ALA A 48 -3.98 25.94 3.06
CA ALA A 48 -3.05 27.07 3.11
C ALA A 48 -3.36 28.18 2.08
N GLY A 49 -4.44 28.06 1.30
CA GLY A 49 -4.88 29.07 0.32
C GLY A 49 -4.17 28.96 -1.04
N LEU A 50 -3.45 27.90 -1.32
CA LEU A 50 -2.79 27.67 -2.61
C LEU A 50 -3.75 27.05 -3.63
N ASP A 51 -3.63 27.47 -4.87
CA ASP A 51 -4.32 26.85 -6.00
C ASP A 51 -3.61 25.52 -6.35
N VAL A 52 -4.36 24.41 -6.32
CA VAL A 52 -3.82 23.06 -6.50
C VAL A 52 -4.51 22.35 -7.65
N MET A 53 -3.72 21.62 -8.44
CA MET A 53 -4.18 20.63 -9.40
C MET A 53 -3.53 19.29 -9.10
N VAL A 54 -4.33 18.21 -9.06
CA VAL A 54 -3.83 16.84 -8.88
C VAL A 54 -3.93 16.09 -10.21
N LEU A 55 -2.84 15.44 -10.62
CA LEU A 55 -2.77 14.58 -11.81
C LEU A 55 -2.70 13.13 -11.36
N GLU A 56 -3.61 12.31 -11.83
CA GLU A 56 -3.64 10.87 -11.55
C GLU A 56 -3.58 10.09 -12.86
N ALA A 57 -2.68 9.12 -12.90
CA ALA A 57 -2.47 8.30 -14.09
C ALA A 57 -3.58 7.27 -14.30
N MET A 58 -4.17 6.78 -13.21
CA MET A 58 -5.28 5.81 -13.25
C MET A 58 -6.64 6.50 -13.42
N ASP A 59 -7.66 5.70 -13.64
CA ASP A 59 -9.07 6.10 -13.73
C ASP A 59 -9.74 6.33 -12.35
N ARG A 60 -8.97 6.19 -11.26
CA ARG A 60 -9.42 6.32 -9.88
C ARG A 60 -8.38 6.98 -8.98
N ILE A 61 -8.81 7.60 -7.90
CA ILE A 61 -7.95 8.05 -6.80
C ILE A 61 -7.68 6.91 -5.81
N GLY A 62 -6.81 7.14 -4.84
CA GLY A 62 -6.44 6.20 -3.78
C GLY A 62 -5.09 5.50 -4.01
N GLY A 63 -4.63 5.39 -5.26
CA GLY A 63 -3.37 4.71 -5.57
C GLY A 63 -3.36 3.25 -5.10
N ARG A 64 -2.42 2.88 -4.23
CA ARG A 64 -2.32 1.56 -3.58
C ARG A 64 -3.34 1.35 -2.44
N ALA A 65 -4.08 2.35 -2.02
CA ALA A 65 -5.27 2.23 -1.18
C ALA A 65 -6.49 2.02 -2.08
N PHE A 66 -6.84 0.76 -2.33
CA PHE A 66 -7.94 0.39 -3.20
C PHE A 66 -8.74 -0.77 -2.59
N THR A 67 -10.04 -0.55 -2.44
CA THR A 67 -11.01 -1.56 -2.02
C THR A 67 -11.85 -1.98 -3.23
N ASP A 68 -11.81 -3.26 -3.57
CA ASP A 68 -12.72 -3.87 -4.55
C ASP A 68 -14.01 -4.31 -3.85
N THR A 69 -15.14 -3.80 -4.28
CA THR A 69 -16.46 -4.14 -3.73
C THR A 69 -17.30 -5.02 -4.64
N ALA A 70 -16.78 -5.35 -5.82
CA ALA A 70 -17.53 -6.04 -6.88
C ALA A 70 -17.10 -7.49 -7.07
N THR A 71 -15.80 -7.77 -7.10
CA THR A 71 -15.26 -9.06 -7.56
C THR A 71 -15.69 -10.23 -6.70
N PHE A 72 -15.70 -10.07 -5.37
CA PHE A 72 -15.97 -11.17 -4.43
C PHE A 72 -17.35 -11.09 -3.76
N GLY A 73 -18.12 -10.01 -4.00
CA GLY A 73 -19.42 -9.77 -3.39
C GLY A 73 -19.36 -9.26 -1.95
N SER A 74 -18.17 -8.92 -1.47
CA SER A 74 -17.88 -8.26 -0.20
C SER A 74 -16.68 -7.32 -0.41
N PRO A 75 -16.52 -6.26 0.41
CA PRO A 75 -15.34 -5.40 0.34
C PRO A 75 -14.06 -6.22 0.54
N PHE A 76 -13.07 -5.96 -0.33
CA PHE A 76 -11.75 -6.56 -0.28
C PHE A 76 -10.70 -5.47 -0.51
N ASP A 77 -9.83 -5.25 0.46
CA ASP A 77 -8.71 -4.33 0.30
C ASP A 77 -7.59 -4.98 -0.54
N VAL A 78 -7.58 -4.60 -1.80
CA VAL A 78 -6.56 -5.01 -2.78
C VAL A 78 -5.17 -4.52 -2.34
N GLY A 79 -5.09 -3.32 -1.76
CA GLY A 79 -3.87 -2.72 -1.23
C GLY A 79 -3.81 -2.73 0.30
N CYS A 80 -3.49 -1.58 0.91
CA CYS A 80 -3.45 -1.44 2.37
C CYS A 80 -4.79 -1.84 2.99
N ALA A 81 -4.74 -2.56 4.12
CA ALA A 81 -5.91 -3.04 4.83
C ALA A 81 -5.92 -2.56 6.29
N TRP A 82 -4.77 -2.56 6.95
CA TRP A 82 -4.66 -2.12 8.34
C TRP A 82 -4.44 -0.61 8.46
N LEU A 83 -5.21 0.01 9.34
CA LEU A 83 -4.91 1.33 9.87
C LEU A 83 -3.88 1.13 10.99
N HIS A 84 -2.62 1.09 10.61
CA HIS A 84 -1.49 0.95 11.51
C HIS A 84 -1.36 2.15 12.44
N LYS A 85 -0.86 1.94 13.67
CA LYS A 85 -0.68 2.96 14.72
C LYS A 85 -1.98 3.77 14.88
N ALA A 86 -3.08 3.04 15.11
CA ALA A 86 -4.44 3.58 14.97
C ALA A 86 -4.72 4.79 15.86
N ASP A 87 -4.02 4.94 16.98
CA ASP A 87 -4.17 6.08 17.90
C ASP A 87 -3.59 7.38 17.30
N ASP A 88 -2.64 7.29 16.36
CA ASP A 88 -2.02 8.42 15.66
C ASP A 88 -2.26 8.40 14.13
N ASN A 89 -3.01 7.43 13.64
CA ASN A 89 -3.30 7.32 12.21
C ASN A 89 -4.26 8.42 11.75
N PRO A 90 -3.89 9.24 10.75
CA PRO A 90 -4.71 10.37 10.31
C PRO A 90 -6.07 9.97 9.76
N TYR A 91 -6.28 8.68 9.45
CA TYR A 91 -7.56 8.18 8.95
C TYR A 91 -8.48 7.65 10.05
N THR A 92 -8.00 7.35 11.25
CA THR A 92 -8.80 6.68 12.29
C THR A 92 -9.97 7.53 12.77
N ASP A 93 -9.70 8.74 13.24
CA ASP A 93 -10.76 9.63 13.72
C ASP A 93 -11.66 10.10 12.58
N TYR A 94 -11.08 10.33 11.39
CA TYR A 94 -11.84 10.63 10.20
C TYR A 94 -12.81 9.51 9.86
N ALA A 95 -12.37 8.26 9.85
CA ALA A 95 -13.22 7.11 9.56
C ALA A 95 -14.37 6.97 10.57
N ARG A 96 -14.08 7.13 11.85
CA ARG A 96 -15.10 7.11 12.91
C ARG A 96 -16.14 8.22 12.71
N ALA A 97 -15.70 9.43 12.42
CA ALA A 97 -16.58 10.59 12.19
C ALA A 97 -17.49 10.41 10.96
N GLU A 98 -16.99 9.74 9.92
CA GLU A 98 -17.72 9.47 8.68
C GLU A 98 -18.52 8.15 8.70
N GLY A 99 -18.59 7.47 9.85
CA GLY A 99 -19.42 6.27 10.05
C GLY A 99 -18.85 4.96 9.50
N PHE A 100 -17.53 4.90 9.26
CA PHE A 100 -16.88 3.64 8.92
C PHE A 100 -16.77 2.74 10.15
N THR A 101 -16.95 1.43 9.95
CA THR A 101 -16.84 0.43 11.01
C THR A 101 -15.42 -0.07 11.11
N LEU A 102 -14.77 0.20 12.24
CA LEU A 102 -13.40 -0.22 12.51
C LEU A 102 -13.39 -1.35 13.54
N GLN A 103 -12.53 -2.35 13.33
CA GLN A 103 -12.32 -3.52 14.17
C GLN A 103 -10.84 -3.66 14.50
N ALA A 104 -10.52 -3.80 15.78
CA ALA A 104 -9.14 -4.10 16.20
C ALA A 104 -8.72 -5.48 15.69
N HIS A 105 -7.52 -5.55 15.17
CA HIS A 105 -6.91 -6.78 14.70
C HIS A 105 -5.39 -6.61 14.68
N GLU A 106 -4.75 -7.25 15.63
CA GLU A 106 -3.29 -7.47 15.58
C GLU A 106 -3.04 -8.75 14.77
N TYR A 107 -1.96 -8.80 14.01
CA TYR A 107 -1.66 -9.93 13.14
C TYR A 107 -0.71 -10.93 13.81
N ASP A 108 -1.01 -11.27 15.07
CA ASP A 108 -0.32 -12.32 15.81
C ASP A 108 -0.72 -13.71 15.27
N LEU A 109 0.25 -14.54 14.98
CA LEU A 109 -0.02 -15.88 14.46
C LEU A 109 -0.77 -16.73 15.51
N GLU A 110 -1.91 -17.28 15.12
CA GLU A 110 -2.74 -18.15 15.95
C GLU A 110 -2.65 -19.62 15.54
N ARG A 111 -2.44 -19.87 14.25
CA ARG A 111 -2.35 -21.20 13.67
C ARG A 111 -1.11 -21.29 12.74
N VAL A 112 -0.24 -22.22 13.00
CA VAL A 112 1.01 -22.41 12.23
C VAL A 112 1.17 -23.87 11.81
N TRP A 113 1.62 -24.08 10.60
CA TRP A 113 2.05 -25.38 10.07
C TRP A 113 3.50 -25.27 9.57
N LEU A 114 4.42 -26.01 10.20
CA LEU A 114 5.81 -26.22 9.73
C LEU A 114 6.00 -27.58 9.05
N GLY A 115 4.91 -28.35 8.91
CA GLY A 115 4.87 -29.70 8.38
C GLY A 115 3.42 -30.18 8.29
N PRO A 116 3.17 -31.50 8.24
CA PRO A 116 1.82 -32.04 8.06
C PRO A 116 0.88 -31.82 9.26
N GLU A 117 1.43 -31.54 10.43
CA GLU A 117 0.67 -31.31 11.66
C GLU A 117 0.81 -29.86 12.14
N PRO A 118 -0.21 -29.29 12.79
CA PRO A 118 -0.12 -27.95 13.37
C PRO A 118 1.03 -27.83 14.37
N THR A 119 1.74 -26.73 14.31
CA THR A 119 2.81 -26.37 15.25
C THR A 119 2.29 -25.32 16.23
N PRO A 120 2.69 -25.31 17.52
CA PRO A 120 2.33 -24.25 18.45
C PRO A 120 2.82 -22.88 17.94
N ALA A 121 1.87 -21.97 17.69
CA ALA A 121 2.17 -20.67 17.07
C ALA A 121 3.12 -19.80 17.90
N HIS A 122 3.06 -19.93 19.25
CA HIS A 122 3.93 -19.17 20.14
C HIS A 122 5.42 -19.40 19.86
N LEU A 123 5.83 -20.57 19.32
CA LEU A 123 7.22 -20.83 18.98
C LEU A 123 7.72 -19.91 17.86
N VAL A 124 6.89 -19.64 16.84
CA VAL A 124 7.24 -18.73 15.74
C VAL A 124 7.15 -17.28 16.20
N ASN A 125 6.12 -16.91 16.98
CA ASN A 125 5.97 -15.57 17.53
C ASN A 125 7.14 -15.19 18.49
N GLU A 126 7.60 -16.14 19.34
CA GLU A 126 8.76 -15.92 20.23
C GLU A 126 10.07 -15.81 19.43
N ALA A 127 10.24 -16.61 18.37
CA ALA A 127 11.42 -16.53 17.51
C ALA A 127 11.44 -15.21 16.70
N GLU A 128 10.28 -14.79 16.19
CA GLU A 128 10.11 -13.51 15.50
C GLU A 128 10.46 -12.34 16.41
N ALA A 129 9.93 -12.29 17.63
CA ALA A 129 10.23 -11.25 18.61
C ALA A 129 11.73 -11.17 18.95
N ALA A 130 12.40 -12.32 19.17
CA ALA A 130 13.84 -12.37 19.42
C ALA A 130 14.67 -11.92 18.21
N MET A 131 14.21 -12.24 17.00
CA MET A 131 14.86 -11.83 15.75
C MET A 131 14.67 -10.33 15.53
N SER A 132 13.48 -9.79 15.78
CA SER A 132 13.16 -8.37 15.74
C SER A 132 14.07 -7.57 16.67
N GLU A 133 14.27 -8.02 17.93
CA GLU A 133 15.20 -7.40 18.88
C GLU A 133 16.64 -7.42 18.34
N THR A 134 17.08 -8.55 17.79
CA THR A 134 18.44 -8.69 17.20
C THR A 134 18.65 -7.72 16.04
N ILE A 135 17.67 -7.55 15.18
CA ILE A 135 17.75 -6.63 14.02
C ILE A 135 17.72 -5.17 14.50
N THR A 136 16.85 -4.85 15.46
CA THR A 136 16.72 -3.49 16.02
C THR A 136 18.00 -3.04 16.71
N ASP A 137 18.69 -3.94 17.42
CA ASP A 137 19.92 -3.65 18.13
C ASP A 137 21.18 -3.72 17.24
N ALA A 138 21.03 -3.89 15.94
CA ALA A 138 22.15 -4.01 15.01
C ALA A 138 23.07 -2.78 15.07
N PRO A 139 24.41 -2.96 15.26
CA PRO A 139 25.34 -1.83 15.38
C PRO A 139 25.67 -1.15 14.05
N ALA A 140 25.25 -1.72 12.93
CA ALA A 140 25.51 -1.24 11.58
C ALA A 140 24.37 -1.61 10.64
N ASP A 141 24.19 -0.80 9.61
CA ASP A 141 23.23 -1.04 8.54
C ASP A 141 23.73 -2.14 7.60
N VAL A 142 23.27 -3.36 7.81
CA VAL A 142 23.63 -4.56 7.05
C VAL A 142 22.36 -5.32 6.63
N ALA A 143 22.51 -6.36 5.81
CA ALA A 143 21.41 -7.27 5.52
C ALA A 143 21.03 -8.05 6.80
N ALA A 144 19.76 -8.07 7.16
CA ALA A 144 19.25 -8.70 8.37
C ALA A 144 19.65 -10.20 8.45
N SER A 145 19.66 -10.91 7.32
CA SER A 145 20.08 -12.31 7.22
C SER A 145 21.50 -12.58 7.71
N THR A 146 22.36 -11.56 7.80
CA THR A 146 23.75 -11.71 8.23
C THR A 146 23.94 -11.75 9.75
N ILE A 147 22.89 -11.38 10.50
CA ILE A 147 22.97 -11.24 11.97
C ILE A 147 21.94 -12.07 12.73
N VAL A 148 20.98 -12.69 12.02
CA VAL A 148 19.96 -13.55 12.62
C VAL A 148 20.29 -15.03 12.41
N ASP A 149 19.81 -15.89 13.31
CA ASP A 149 19.92 -17.35 13.16
C ASP A 149 18.71 -17.89 12.38
N LEU A 150 18.96 -18.64 11.33
CA LEU A 150 17.96 -19.30 10.48
C LEU A 150 18.18 -20.83 10.46
N SER A 151 18.75 -21.40 11.53
CA SER A 151 19.18 -22.80 11.55
C SER A 151 18.04 -23.80 11.76
N SER A 152 16.91 -23.38 12.32
CA SER A 152 15.74 -24.24 12.54
C SER A 152 14.56 -23.85 11.62
N PRO A 153 13.62 -24.79 11.36
CA PRO A 153 12.39 -24.44 10.63
C PRO A 153 11.53 -23.37 11.29
N VAL A 154 11.62 -23.22 12.61
CA VAL A 154 10.91 -22.16 13.36
C VAL A 154 11.55 -20.81 13.07
N ASP A 155 12.89 -20.74 13.09
CA ASP A 155 13.63 -19.51 12.81
C ASP A 155 13.49 -19.09 11.33
N GLU A 156 13.52 -20.08 10.39
CA GLU A 156 13.22 -19.82 8.97
C GLU A 156 11.83 -19.17 8.82
N ALA A 157 10.79 -19.75 9.46
CA ALA A 157 9.42 -19.23 9.38
C ALA A 157 9.27 -17.82 10.02
N ALA A 158 9.92 -17.60 11.16
CA ALA A 158 9.96 -16.29 11.81
C ALA A 158 10.64 -15.23 10.92
N GLY A 159 11.74 -15.61 10.27
CA GLY A 159 12.46 -14.74 9.35
C GLY A 159 11.66 -14.39 8.09
N ASP A 160 10.98 -15.36 7.49
CA ASP A 160 10.11 -15.12 6.33
C ASP A 160 8.88 -14.26 6.71
N TYR A 161 8.34 -14.47 7.91
CA TYR A 161 7.24 -13.65 8.44
C TYR A 161 7.67 -12.18 8.61
N LEU A 162 8.80 -11.95 9.29
CA LEU A 162 9.34 -10.62 9.55
C LEU A 162 9.83 -9.92 8.25
N GLY A 163 10.52 -10.63 7.37
CA GLY A 163 11.07 -10.06 6.13
C GLY A 163 10.05 -9.98 5.02
N ALA A 164 9.77 -11.12 4.40
CA ALA A 164 8.96 -11.18 3.18
C ALA A 164 7.50 -10.77 3.42
N LEU A 165 6.89 -11.18 4.54
CA LEU A 165 5.46 -10.93 4.78
C LEU A 165 5.20 -9.57 5.44
N ASP A 166 6.07 -9.10 6.34
CA ASP A 166 5.91 -7.80 6.99
C ASP A 166 6.59 -6.68 6.19
N MET A 167 7.88 -6.82 5.88
CA MET A 167 8.68 -5.77 5.21
C MET A 167 8.69 -5.87 3.67
N ALA A 168 8.01 -6.87 3.08
CA ALA A 168 7.90 -7.15 1.64
C ALA A 168 9.23 -7.44 0.91
N VAL A 169 10.28 -7.68 1.63
CA VAL A 169 11.61 -8.06 1.12
C VAL A 169 12.16 -9.22 1.93
N ASP A 170 12.94 -10.09 1.31
CA ASP A 170 13.61 -11.17 2.04
C ASP A 170 14.70 -10.59 2.98
N LEU A 171 15.09 -11.33 4.02
CA LEU A 171 16.05 -10.84 5.02
C LEU A 171 17.42 -10.46 4.46
N ASP A 172 17.81 -10.99 3.31
CA ASP A 172 19.07 -10.60 2.62
C ASP A 172 18.95 -9.26 1.87
N GLU A 173 17.74 -8.78 1.64
CA GLU A 173 17.44 -7.45 1.08
C GLU A 173 16.96 -6.46 2.15
N LEU A 174 16.68 -6.91 3.38
CA LEU A 174 16.21 -6.08 4.48
C LEU A 174 17.38 -5.35 5.16
N SER A 175 17.37 -4.01 5.10
CA SER A 175 18.29 -3.17 5.89
C SER A 175 17.91 -3.23 7.37
N THR A 176 18.89 -3.54 8.23
CA THR A 176 18.69 -3.52 9.69
C THR A 176 18.28 -2.14 10.20
N PHE A 177 18.83 -1.07 9.62
CA PHE A 177 18.48 0.29 10.04
C PHE A 177 17.11 0.72 9.49
N ASP A 178 16.71 0.25 8.32
CA ASP A 178 15.37 0.51 7.81
C ASP A 178 14.30 -0.11 8.71
N TYR A 179 14.55 -1.33 9.17
CA TYR A 179 13.71 -2.02 10.14
C TYR A 179 13.71 -1.32 11.52
N ALA A 180 14.90 -1.07 12.06
CA ALA A 180 15.06 -0.49 13.41
C ALA A 180 14.49 0.92 13.56
N ASN A 181 14.36 1.68 12.46
CA ASN A 181 13.79 3.01 12.45
C ASN A 181 12.29 3.04 12.04
N ALA A 182 11.70 1.90 11.75
CA ALA A 182 10.24 1.80 11.65
C ALA A 182 9.62 1.85 13.05
N ASP A 183 8.49 2.53 13.17
CA ASP A 183 7.73 2.59 14.42
C ASP A 183 7.06 1.24 14.72
N ASP A 184 6.79 0.96 15.99
CA ASP A 184 5.79 -0.04 16.36
C ASP A 184 4.42 0.40 15.79
N LEU A 185 3.83 -0.47 14.99
CA LEU A 185 2.61 -0.19 14.25
C LEU A 185 1.32 -0.48 15.04
N ALA A 186 1.42 -1.06 16.24
CA ALA A 186 0.26 -1.29 17.10
C ALA A 186 -0.29 0.04 17.70
N PRO A 187 -1.58 0.13 18.05
CA PRO A 187 -2.63 -0.82 17.72
C PRO A 187 -3.07 -0.74 16.26
N ASN A 188 -3.57 -1.85 15.72
CA ASN A 188 -3.99 -1.98 14.33
C ASN A 188 -5.52 -2.13 14.22
N LEU A 189 -6.11 -1.48 13.20
CA LEU A 189 -7.53 -1.59 12.91
C LEU A 189 -7.76 -2.00 11.46
N LEU A 190 -8.76 -2.84 11.23
CA LEU A 190 -9.33 -3.13 9.92
C LEU A 190 -10.64 -2.38 9.71
N CYS A 191 -11.03 -2.11 8.47
CA CYS A 191 -12.26 -1.43 8.12
C CYS A 191 -13.23 -2.36 7.38
N ALA A 192 -14.46 -2.50 7.87
CA ALA A 192 -15.47 -3.37 7.23
C ALA A 192 -15.83 -2.92 5.80
N GLN A 193 -15.79 -1.63 5.51
CA GLN A 193 -16.05 -1.06 4.18
C GLN A 193 -14.77 -0.96 3.32
N GLY A 194 -13.64 -1.38 3.87
CA GLY A 194 -12.30 -1.32 3.30
C GLY A 194 -11.59 0.00 3.55
N TYR A 195 -10.27 -0.08 3.79
CA TYR A 195 -9.42 1.09 4.03
C TYR A 195 -9.32 1.99 2.80
N GLY A 196 -9.24 1.39 1.59
CA GLY A 196 -9.24 2.14 0.35
C GLY A 196 -10.48 3.03 0.20
N SER A 197 -11.63 2.59 0.71
CA SER A 197 -12.87 3.38 0.73
C SER A 197 -12.76 4.62 1.60
N ILE A 198 -12.08 4.56 2.75
CA ILE A 198 -11.81 5.73 3.62
C ILE A 198 -10.94 6.74 2.87
N VAL A 199 -9.86 6.27 2.24
CA VAL A 199 -8.91 7.12 1.48
C VAL A 199 -9.62 7.86 0.34
N VAL A 200 -10.42 7.12 -0.45
CA VAL A 200 -11.21 7.68 -1.54
C VAL A 200 -12.26 8.68 -1.01
N HIS A 201 -12.92 8.37 0.11
CA HIS A 201 -13.87 9.26 0.73
C HIS A 201 -13.22 10.59 1.14
N ARG A 202 -12.04 10.54 1.75
CA ARG A 202 -11.30 11.74 2.18
C ARG A 202 -10.80 12.59 1.02
N GLY A 203 -10.51 11.98 -0.14
CA GLY A 203 -10.09 12.67 -1.36
C GLY A 203 -11.22 13.27 -2.18
N ARG A 204 -12.50 13.10 -1.79
CA ARG A 204 -13.64 13.64 -2.53
C ARG A 204 -13.60 15.15 -2.64
N GLY A 205 -13.95 15.66 -3.83
CA GLY A 205 -14.01 17.11 -4.11
C GLY A 205 -12.65 17.76 -4.36
N LEU A 206 -11.54 17.01 -4.35
CA LEU A 206 -10.26 17.52 -4.85
C LEU A 206 -10.29 17.70 -6.37
N PRO A 207 -9.55 18.70 -6.92
CA PRO A 207 -9.47 18.96 -8.35
C PRO A 207 -8.52 17.96 -9.03
N VAL A 208 -8.93 16.70 -9.14
CA VAL A 208 -8.13 15.61 -9.73
C VAL A 208 -8.44 15.47 -11.21
N ARG A 209 -7.41 15.41 -12.03
CA ARG A 209 -7.47 14.96 -13.43
C ARG A 209 -7.06 13.49 -13.49
N LEU A 210 -8.04 12.61 -13.61
CA LEU A 210 -7.84 11.19 -13.82
C LEU A 210 -7.37 10.89 -15.24
N ASN A 211 -6.81 9.69 -15.47
CA ASN A 211 -6.30 9.26 -16.77
C ASN A 211 -5.31 10.27 -17.38
N THR A 212 -4.57 10.97 -16.52
CA THR A 212 -3.66 12.05 -16.91
C THR A 212 -2.26 11.77 -16.34
N PRO A 213 -1.52 10.80 -16.90
CA PRO A 213 -0.17 10.51 -16.44
C PRO A 213 0.76 11.68 -16.72
N ALA A 214 1.50 12.12 -15.71
CA ALA A 214 2.63 13.01 -15.89
C ALA A 214 3.78 12.25 -16.59
N ARG A 215 4.30 12.80 -17.66
CA ARG A 215 5.40 12.22 -18.48
C ARG A 215 6.74 12.87 -18.21
N GLY A 216 6.72 14.13 -17.78
CA GLY A 216 7.92 14.89 -17.50
C GLY A 216 7.68 16.06 -16.57
N VAL A 217 8.74 16.47 -15.89
CA VAL A 217 8.80 17.69 -15.08
C VAL A 217 10.01 18.50 -15.56
N ARG A 218 9.76 19.65 -16.18
CA ARG A 218 10.82 20.63 -16.48
C ARG A 218 10.87 21.66 -15.36
N TRP A 219 12.08 21.93 -14.86
CA TRP A 219 12.30 22.79 -13.70
C TRP A 219 13.47 23.76 -13.85
N ASP A 220 13.88 24.03 -15.11
CA ASP A 220 14.93 24.96 -15.50
C ASP A 220 14.50 26.43 -15.56
N GLY A 221 13.19 26.69 -15.37
CA GLY A 221 12.59 28.03 -15.38
C GLY A 221 12.31 28.60 -13.98
N PRO A 222 11.53 29.69 -13.89
CA PRO A 222 11.15 30.32 -12.61
C PRO A 222 10.18 29.49 -11.75
N GLY A 223 9.63 28.41 -12.30
CA GLY A 223 8.76 27.42 -11.65
C GLY A 223 9.02 26.06 -12.23
N ALA A 224 7.99 25.22 -12.28
CA ALA A 224 8.04 23.92 -12.93
C ALA A 224 6.93 23.78 -13.99
N THR A 225 7.19 22.95 -15.01
CA THR A 225 6.21 22.60 -16.04
C THR A 225 6.03 21.09 -16.05
N VAL A 226 4.83 20.62 -15.79
CA VAL A 226 4.49 19.19 -15.86
C VAL A 226 3.95 18.89 -17.26
N GLU A 227 4.58 17.92 -17.93
CA GLU A 227 4.21 17.46 -19.26
C GLU A 227 3.28 16.24 -19.16
N THR A 228 2.19 16.27 -19.92
CA THR A 228 1.22 15.18 -20.02
C THR A 228 0.88 14.91 -21.49
N ASP A 229 0.22 13.80 -21.78
CA ASP A 229 -0.26 13.49 -23.13
C ASP A 229 -1.32 14.51 -23.63
N ALA A 230 -1.96 15.26 -22.70
CA ALA A 230 -2.97 16.29 -22.99
C ALA A 230 -2.39 17.72 -23.05
N GLY A 231 -1.07 17.89 -22.94
CA GLY A 231 -0.39 19.18 -22.94
C GLY A 231 0.41 19.43 -21.66
N SER A 232 0.87 20.66 -21.49
CA SER A 232 1.75 21.05 -20.38
C SER A 232 1.02 21.96 -19.39
N ILE A 233 1.34 21.82 -18.11
CA ILE A 233 0.78 22.60 -17.01
C ILE A 233 1.93 23.28 -16.28
N ARG A 234 1.88 24.61 -16.17
CA ARG A 234 2.86 25.38 -15.39
C ARG A 234 2.42 25.51 -13.96
N ALA A 235 3.35 25.43 -13.02
CA ALA A 235 3.14 25.64 -11.60
C ALA A 235 4.37 26.31 -10.97
N ARG A 236 4.20 26.86 -9.75
CA ARG A 236 5.32 27.37 -8.97
C ARG A 236 6.14 26.24 -8.36
N ALA A 237 5.45 25.17 -7.93
CA ALA A 237 6.05 23.96 -7.38
C ALA A 237 5.31 22.69 -7.81
N VAL A 238 6.00 21.54 -7.73
CA VAL A 238 5.44 20.21 -8.00
C VAL A 238 5.71 19.31 -6.81
N ILE A 239 4.66 18.61 -6.33
CA ILE A 239 4.80 17.54 -5.34
C ILE A 239 4.66 16.21 -6.08
N VAL A 240 5.69 15.38 -6.05
CA VAL A 240 5.74 14.09 -6.72
C VAL A 240 5.46 13.00 -5.69
N THR A 241 4.35 12.26 -5.87
CA THR A 241 3.95 11.17 -4.96
C THR A 241 3.95 9.80 -5.64
N ALA A 242 4.64 9.69 -6.79
CA ALA A 242 4.86 8.43 -7.45
C ALA A 242 5.77 7.52 -6.61
N SER A 243 5.53 6.19 -6.66
CA SER A 243 6.38 5.21 -5.97
C SER A 243 7.83 5.27 -6.47
N THR A 244 8.78 4.82 -5.65
CA THR A 244 10.19 4.72 -6.06
C THR A 244 10.36 3.81 -7.27
N GLY A 245 9.56 2.76 -7.41
CA GLY A 245 9.55 1.90 -8.60
C GLY A 245 9.13 2.62 -9.89
N VAL A 246 8.17 3.55 -9.81
CA VAL A 246 7.80 4.39 -10.95
C VAL A 246 8.90 5.39 -11.27
N LEU A 247 9.51 6.01 -10.25
CA LEU A 247 10.63 6.94 -10.43
C LEU A 247 11.85 6.25 -11.05
N ALA A 248 12.23 5.08 -10.55
CA ALA A 248 13.36 4.29 -11.05
C ALA A 248 13.15 3.81 -12.50
N SER A 249 11.89 3.60 -12.92
CA SER A 249 11.59 3.15 -14.29
C SER A 249 11.81 4.20 -15.38
N GLY A 250 12.00 5.48 -15.02
CA GLY A 250 12.09 6.59 -15.98
C GLY A 250 10.76 6.93 -16.66
N ALA A 251 9.62 6.40 -16.19
CA ALA A 251 8.30 6.74 -16.74
C ALA A 251 7.93 8.22 -16.53
N LEU A 252 8.46 8.82 -15.46
CA LEU A 252 8.42 10.27 -15.19
C LEU A 252 9.83 10.84 -15.38
N ARG A 253 10.05 11.64 -16.40
CA ARG A 253 11.35 12.27 -16.72
C ARG A 253 11.49 13.63 -16.06
N PHE A 254 12.71 14.01 -15.74
CA PHE A 254 13.04 15.34 -15.20
C PHE A 254 14.02 16.06 -16.13
N THR A 255 13.78 17.36 -16.34
CA THR A 255 14.64 18.20 -17.19
C THR A 255 14.87 19.54 -16.48
N PRO A 256 16.11 19.88 -16.09
CA PRO A 256 17.32 19.02 -16.12
C PRO A 256 17.14 17.70 -15.35
N ASP A 257 18.10 16.78 -15.52
CA ASP A 257 18.14 15.56 -14.69
C ASP A 257 18.16 15.93 -13.20
N LEU A 258 17.55 15.06 -12.38
CA LEU A 258 17.63 15.19 -10.92
C LEU A 258 19.10 15.14 -10.46
N PRO A 259 19.45 15.80 -9.35
CA PRO A 259 20.77 15.67 -8.74
C PRO A 259 21.19 14.21 -8.57
N VAL A 260 22.49 13.93 -8.67
CA VAL A 260 23.02 12.55 -8.57
C VAL A 260 22.55 11.89 -7.27
N ALA A 261 22.67 12.58 -6.13
CA ALA A 261 22.24 12.05 -4.84
C ALA A 261 20.74 11.69 -4.79
N THR A 262 19.87 12.46 -5.47
CA THR A 262 18.44 12.15 -5.54
C THR A 262 18.17 10.91 -6.40
N ARG A 263 18.91 10.75 -7.50
CA ARG A 263 18.79 9.58 -8.39
C ARG A 263 19.31 8.30 -7.72
N GLU A 264 20.41 8.39 -7.00
CA GLU A 264 20.96 7.30 -6.18
C GLU A 264 19.98 6.93 -5.08
N ALA A 265 19.42 7.91 -4.36
CA ALA A 265 18.42 7.65 -3.34
C ALA A 265 17.16 6.93 -3.87
N ILE A 266 16.70 7.27 -5.08
CA ILE A 266 15.59 6.54 -5.73
C ILE A 266 15.97 5.07 -5.98
N ALA A 267 17.21 4.82 -6.43
CA ALA A 267 17.68 3.46 -6.70
C ALA A 267 17.93 2.65 -5.42
N ASP A 268 18.34 3.32 -4.34
CA ASP A 268 18.67 2.73 -3.04
C ASP A 268 17.42 2.39 -2.20
N ILE A 269 16.23 2.81 -2.65
CA ILE A 269 14.94 2.50 -2.00
C ILE A 269 14.03 1.74 -3.00
N PRO A 270 14.37 0.51 -3.39
CA PRO A 270 13.55 -0.27 -4.31
C PRO A 270 12.18 -0.60 -3.72
N MET A 271 11.28 -1.04 -4.60
CA MET A 271 9.98 -1.57 -4.18
C MET A 271 10.12 -3.03 -3.79
N GLY A 272 9.66 -3.37 -2.61
CA GLY A 272 9.38 -4.73 -2.21
C GLY A 272 8.03 -5.23 -2.76
N MET A 273 7.76 -6.51 -2.55
CA MET A 273 6.52 -7.14 -3.01
C MET A 273 5.80 -7.86 -1.88
N LEU A 274 4.56 -7.46 -1.64
CA LEU A 274 3.57 -8.23 -0.90
C LEU A 274 2.34 -8.37 -1.79
N ALA A 275 2.06 -9.58 -2.25
CA ALA A 275 0.91 -9.91 -3.06
C ALA A 275 -0.18 -10.54 -2.20
N LYS A 276 -1.43 -10.18 -2.44
CA LYS A 276 -2.58 -10.84 -1.85
C LYS A 276 -3.23 -11.78 -2.86
N ILE A 277 -3.62 -12.95 -2.35
CA ILE A 277 -4.30 -14.00 -3.09
C ILE A 277 -5.64 -14.26 -2.40
N PRO A 278 -6.68 -13.44 -2.66
CA PRO A 278 -8.00 -13.67 -2.08
C PRO A 278 -8.61 -14.95 -2.66
N LEU A 279 -9.11 -15.82 -1.76
CA LEU A 279 -9.86 -17.02 -2.10
C LEU A 279 -11.27 -16.91 -1.52
N LYS A 280 -12.29 -17.01 -2.36
CA LYS A 280 -13.68 -17.11 -1.90
C LYS A 280 -14.00 -18.56 -1.58
N ILE A 281 -14.33 -18.81 -0.32
CA ILE A 281 -14.59 -20.14 0.24
C ILE A 281 -16.11 -20.34 0.38
N ARG A 282 -16.61 -21.50 -0.02
CA ARG A 282 -18.02 -21.87 0.10
C ARG A 282 -18.18 -23.06 1.04
N ASP A 283 -19.18 -22.95 1.94
CA ASP A 283 -19.64 -24.03 2.82
C ASP A 283 -18.58 -24.63 3.75
N GLN A 284 -17.44 -23.95 3.93
CA GLN A 284 -16.33 -24.39 4.79
C GLN A 284 -15.77 -23.21 5.57
N ARG A 285 -15.33 -23.47 6.79
CA ARG A 285 -14.57 -22.53 7.64
C ARG A 285 -13.29 -23.16 8.19
N PHE A 286 -13.02 -24.43 7.89
CA PHE A 286 -11.82 -25.17 8.31
C PHE A 286 -11.57 -25.16 9.82
N GLY A 287 -12.61 -24.94 10.64
CA GLY A 287 -12.49 -24.77 12.09
C GLY A 287 -11.82 -23.45 12.51
N LEU A 288 -11.79 -22.45 11.61
CA LEU A 288 -11.25 -21.13 11.87
C LEU A 288 -12.38 -20.13 12.18
N GLU A 289 -12.14 -19.30 13.17
CA GLU A 289 -12.98 -18.14 13.48
C GLU A 289 -12.64 -16.98 12.53
N PRO A 290 -13.55 -15.99 12.36
CA PRO A 290 -13.22 -14.75 11.67
C PRO A 290 -11.99 -14.07 12.28
N PHE A 291 -11.13 -13.55 11.42
CA PHE A 291 -9.87 -12.88 11.75
C PHE A 291 -8.74 -13.79 12.27
N THR A 292 -8.90 -15.12 12.26
CA THR A 292 -7.78 -16.02 12.61
C THR A 292 -6.62 -15.87 11.65
N ASP A 293 -5.42 -15.66 12.18
CA ASP A 293 -4.17 -15.57 11.46
C ASP A 293 -3.51 -16.95 11.33
N VAL A 294 -3.27 -17.36 10.11
CA VAL A 294 -2.76 -18.69 9.76
C VAL A 294 -1.47 -18.58 8.96
N LEU A 295 -0.43 -19.26 9.38
CA LEU A 295 0.82 -19.39 8.62
C LEU A 295 1.04 -20.84 8.19
N LEU A 296 1.21 -21.06 6.90
CA LEU A 296 1.79 -22.27 6.33
C LEU A 296 3.24 -21.96 5.95
N ALA A 297 4.17 -22.37 6.81
CA ALA A 297 5.58 -22.19 6.55
C ALA A 297 6.13 -23.37 5.74
N ARG A 298 6.91 -23.05 4.72
CA ARG A 298 7.54 -24.01 3.81
C ARG A 298 9.01 -23.68 3.66
N ARG A 299 9.85 -24.68 3.60
CA ARG A 299 11.27 -24.47 3.37
C ARG A 299 11.54 -23.71 2.09
N GLY A 300 12.58 -22.88 2.10
CA GLY A 300 13.06 -22.15 0.93
C GLY A 300 12.24 -20.91 0.64
N ARG A 301 11.79 -20.19 1.64
CA ARG A 301 11.08 -18.90 1.52
C ARG A 301 9.81 -19.01 0.68
N ARG A 302 8.97 -19.98 0.99
CA ARG A 302 7.72 -20.23 0.26
C ARG A 302 6.51 -20.18 1.18
N ASP A 303 6.59 -19.34 2.20
CA ASP A 303 5.58 -19.17 3.23
C ASP A 303 4.31 -18.52 2.67
N LEU A 304 3.19 -18.92 3.24
CA LEU A 304 1.88 -18.44 2.87
C LEU A 304 1.11 -18.10 4.15
N TYR A 305 0.89 -16.81 4.37
CA TYR A 305 0.05 -16.34 5.46
C TYR A 305 -1.38 -16.15 4.97
N PHE A 306 -2.37 -16.43 5.83
CA PHE A 306 -3.77 -16.15 5.58
C PHE A 306 -4.41 -15.34 6.70
N LEU A 307 -5.14 -14.30 6.33
CA LEU A 307 -6.17 -13.68 7.16
C LEU A 307 -7.51 -14.36 6.84
N SER A 308 -8.11 -15.01 7.85
CA SER A 308 -9.29 -15.84 7.68
C SER A 308 -10.58 -15.06 7.88
N PHE A 309 -11.45 -15.06 6.88
CA PHE A 309 -12.84 -14.62 6.96
C PHE A 309 -13.07 -13.24 7.61
N PRO A 310 -12.30 -12.18 7.28
CA PRO A 310 -12.44 -10.89 7.94
C PRO A 310 -13.88 -10.38 7.84
N PHE A 311 -14.40 -9.84 8.94
CA PHE A 311 -15.79 -9.40 9.08
C PHE A 311 -16.84 -10.51 8.77
N ALA A 312 -16.51 -11.76 9.06
CA ALA A 312 -17.33 -12.94 8.76
C ALA A 312 -17.70 -13.09 7.27
N THR A 313 -16.90 -12.52 6.38
CA THR A 313 -17.03 -12.72 4.91
C THR A 313 -16.68 -14.17 4.51
N ASP A 314 -16.88 -14.51 3.23
CA ASP A 314 -16.47 -15.79 2.68
C ASP A 314 -15.03 -15.78 2.14
N LEU A 315 -14.21 -14.81 2.52
CA LEU A 315 -12.84 -14.66 2.02
C LEU A 315 -11.82 -15.25 2.99
N MET A 316 -10.89 -16.03 2.48
CA MET A 316 -9.55 -16.23 3.03
C MET A 316 -8.57 -15.46 2.16
N VAL A 317 -7.85 -14.54 2.75
CA VAL A 317 -6.90 -13.71 2.02
C VAL A 317 -5.50 -14.24 2.27
N GLY A 318 -4.91 -14.89 1.26
CA GLY A 318 -3.52 -15.32 1.26
C GLY A 318 -2.57 -14.14 1.02
N PHE A 319 -1.39 -14.18 1.63
CA PHE A 319 -0.33 -13.22 1.44
C PHE A 319 0.98 -13.96 1.14
N VAL A 320 1.71 -13.47 0.17
CA VAL A 320 3.06 -13.92 -0.18
C VAL A 320 3.93 -12.69 -0.42
N GLY A 321 5.13 -12.71 0.11
CA GLY A 321 6.03 -11.55 0.06
C GLY A 321 7.39 -11.86 -0.56
N GLY A 322 8.27 -10.86 -0.60
CA GLY A 322 9.63 -10.98 -1.08
C GLY A 322 9.73 -11.57 -2.49
N ASP A 323 10.73 -12.38 -2.74
CA ASP A 323 10.99 -13.05 -4.02
C ASP A 323 9.81 -13.93 -4.46
N LEU A 324 9.15 -14.65 -3.53
CA LEU A 324 7.96 -15.44 -3.84
C LEU A 324 6.81 -14.57 -4.34
N GLY A 325 6.62 -13.40 -3.76
CA GLY A 325 5.63 -12.41 -4.20
C GLY A 325 5.87 -11.96 -5.64
N TRP A 326 7.13 -11.68 -6.01
CA TRP A 326 7.53 -11.37 -7.38
C TRP A 326 7.35 -12.55 -8.32
N GLU A 327 7.79 -13.76 -7.94
CA GLU A 327 7.64 -14.99 -8.73
C GLU A 327 6.19 -15.25 -9.10
N LEU A 328 5.29 -15.29 -8.11
CA LEU A 328 3.86 -15.56 -8.34
C LEU A 328 3.16 -14.43 -9.10
N SER A 329 3.56 -13.18 -8.87
CA SER A 329 3.07 -12.05 -9.67
C SER A 329 3.46 -12.16 -11.14
N ALA A 330 4.66 -12.65 -11.44
CA ALA A 330 5.13 -12.88 -12.80
C ALA A 330 4.47 -14.14 -13.44
N ALA A 331 4.23 -15.19 -12.65
CA ALA A 331 3.55 -16.40 -13.10
C ALA A 331 2.06 -16.18 -13.37
N GLY A 332 1.44 -15.17 -12.74
CA GLY A 332 0.08 -14.74 -12.99
C GLY A 332 -0.97 -15.35 -12.06
N GLU A 333 -2.20 -14.84 -12.18
CA GLU A 333 -3.30 -15.12 -11.26
C GLU A 333 -3.60 -16.63 -11.10
N ALA A 334 -3.62 -17.38 -12.17
CA ALA A 334 -3.93 -18.81 -12.11
C ALA A 334 -2.91 -19.60 -11.27
N ALA A 335 -1.62 -19.29 -11.43
CA ALA A 335 -0.55 -19.93 -10.67
C ALA A 335 -0.59 -19.54 -9.19
N ALA A 336 -0.86 -18.25 -8.88
CA ALA A 336 -0.99 -17.78 -7.52
C ALA A 336 -2.20 -18.39 -6.79
N VAL A 337 -3.34 -18.47 -7.46
CA VAL A 337 -4.56 -19.11 -6.93
C VAL A 337 -4.36 -20.60 -6.69
N ASP A 338 -3.68 -21.30 -7.61
CA ASP A 338 -3.31 -22.71 -7.42
C ASP A 338 -2.38 -22.89 -6.22
N PHE A 339 -1.33 -22.09 -6.12
CA PHE A 339 -0.40 -22.09 -4.99
C PHE A 339 -1.11 -21.94 -3.64
N ALA A 340 -2.00 -20.95 -3.52
CA ALA A 340 -2.75 -20.72 -2.30
C ALA A 340 -3.78 -21.83 -2.03
N THR A 341 -4.41 -22.38 -3.07
CA THR A 341 -5.36 -23.50 -2.94
C THR A 341 -4.63 -24.77 -2.48
N GLN A 342 -3.45 -25.06 -3.00
CA GLN A 342 -2.62 -26.17 -2.53
C GLN A 342 -2.22 -25.98 -1.04
N GLY A 343 -1.95 -24.74 -0.61
CA GLY A 343 -1.73 -24.44 0.80
C GLY A 343 -2.92 -24.83 1.68
N LEU A 344 -4.15 -24.53 1.25
CA LEU A 344 -5.34 -25.00 1.97
C LEU A 344 -5.45 -26.54 2.00
N VAL A 345 -5.08 -27.20 0.92
CA VAL A 345 -5.05 -28.69 0.86
C VAL A 345 -4.03 -29.28 1.82
N GLU A 346 -2.85 -28.69 1.92
CA GLU A 346 -1.80 -29.12 2.86
C GLU A 346 -2.25 -29.00 4.31
N MET A 347 -2.91 -27.91 4.68
CA MET A 347 -3.35 -27.66 6.04
C MET A 347 -4.64 -28.39 6.42
N PHE A 348 -5.62 -28.46 5.52
CA PHE A 348 -6.98 -28.89 5.84
C PHE A 348 -7.45 -30.12 5.07
N GLY A 349 -6.56 -30.72 4.27
CA GLY A 349 -6.84 -31.93 3.50
C GLY A 349 -7.49 -31.68 2.13
N SER A 350 -7.55 -32.75 1.31
CA SER A 350 -7.91 -32.68 -0.12
C SER A 350 -9.26 -32.05 -0.43
N ASN A 351 -10.20 -32.08 0.50
CA ASN A 351 -11.53 -31.50 0.32
C ASN A 351 -11.50 -29.96 0.29
N ALA A 352 -10.43 -29.34 0.80
CA ALA A 352 -10.31 -27.89 0.84
C ALA A 352 -10.30 -27.24 -0.57
N ALA A 353 -9.70 -27.90 -1.56
CA ALA A 353 -9.69 -27.41 -2.93
C ALA A 353 -11.12 -27.22 -3.51
N GLY A 354 -12.05 -28.14 -3.19
CA GLY A 354 -13.43 -28.05 -3.64
C GLY A 354 -14.25 -26.92 -3.03
N ALA A 355 -13.78 -26.34 -1.93
CA ALA A 355 -14.42 -25.20 -1.28
C ALA A 355 -14.03 -23.86 -1.94
N VAL A 356 -12.94 -23.77 -2.67
CA VAL A 356 -12.50 -22.57 -3.37
C VAL A 356 -13.37 -22.38 -4.62
N VAL A 357 -14.19 -21.34 -4.65
CA VAL A 357 -15.11 -21.07 -5.78
C VAL A 357 -14.64 -19.91 -6.66
N LYS A 358 -13.74 -19.09 -6.16
CA LYS A 358 -13.12 -17.98 -6.88
C LYS A 358 -11.82 -17.60 -6.21
N GLY A 359 -10.82 -17.26 -7.00
CA GLY A 359 -9.57 -16.67 -6.52
C GLY A 359 -9.21 -15.41 -7.29
N GLY A 360 -8.14 -14.77 -6.87
CA GLY A 360 -7.57 -13.59 -7.53
C GLY A 360 -6.12 -13.35 -7.09
N LEU A 361 -5.47 -12.40 -7.76
CA LEU A 361 -4.14 -11.94 -7.44
C LEU A 361 -4.09 -10.41 -7.52
N THR A 362 -3.47 -9.75 -6.56
CA THR A 362 -3.31 -8.29 -6.58
C THR A 362 -2.28 -7.84 -7.63
N PRO A 363 -2.56 -6.79 -8.43
CA PRO A 363 -1.79 -6.49 -9.64
C PRO A 363 -0.62 -5.51 -9.40
N TRP A 364 -0.05 -5.43 -8.20
CA TRP A 364 0.90 -4.36 -7.86
C TRP A 364 2.20 -4.41 -8.63
N ALA A 365 2.72 -5.61 -8.92
CA ALA A 365 3.93 -5.81 -9.72
C ALA A 365 3.72 -5.39 -11.19
N SER A 366 2.61 -5.81 -11.80
CA SER A 366 2.31 -5.59 -13.22
C SER A 366 1.74 -4.21 -13.52
N ASN A 367 1.23 -3.49 -12.51
CA ASN A 367 0.68 -2.15 -12.69
C ASN A 367 1.80 -1.13 -12.95
N PRO A 368 1.84 -0.49 -14.12
CA PRO A 368 2.92 0.44 -14.49
C PRO A 368 2.99 1.69 -13.62
N TRP A 369 1.93 1.98 -12.84
CA TRP A 369 1.80 3.16 -11.98
C TRP A 369 2.10 2.88 -10.50
N THR A 370 2.46 1.62 -10.17
CA THR A 370 2.86 1.22 -8.80
C THR A 370 4.19 0.50 -8.76
N ARG A 371 4.39 -0.52 -9.61
CA ARG A 371 5.62 -1.30 -9.79
C ARG A 371 6.16 -1.90 -8.50
N GLY A 372 5.28 -2.47 -7.70
CA GLY A 372 5.56 -3.12 -6.41
C GLY A 372 4.56 -2.73 -5.33
N ALA A 373 4.71 -3.31 -4.14
CA ALA A 373 3.80 -3.10 -3.01
C ALA A 373 4.19 -1.87 -2.20
N TYR A 374 5.33 -1.87 -1.55
CA TYR A 374 5.88 -0.74 -0.81
C TYR A 374 7.41 -0.77 -0.78
N ALA A 375 8.03 0.34 -0.39
CA ALA A 375 9.46 0.57 -0.59
C ALA A 375 10.27 0.16 0.65
N ALA A 376 11.38 -0.57 0.46
CA ALA A 376 12.34 -0.90 1.48
C ALA A 376 13.73 -0.34 1.08
N ALA A 377 14.47 0.25 2.02
CA ALA A 377 15.83 0.65 1.73
C ALA A 377 16.75 -0.56 1.67
N SER A 378 17.65 -0.56 0.69
CA SER A 378 18.65 -1.62 0.58
C SER A 378 19.63 -1.60 1.77
N PRO A 379 20.20 -2.73 2.18
CA PRO A 379 21.21 -2.79 3.24
C PRO A 379 22.36 -1.80 3.01
N GLY A 380 22.71 -1.03 4.06
CA GLY A 380 23.70 0.03 4.00
C GLY A 380 23.21 1.34 3.34
N ARG A 381 21.91 1.46 3.05
CA ARG A 381 21.34 2.58 2.31
C ARG A 381 20.19 3.31 3.01
N TYR A 382 19.96 3.07 4.30
CA TYR A 382 18.89 3.73 5.06
C TYR A 382 18.86 5.27 4.88
N GLY A 383 20.03 5.93 4.82
CA GLY A 383 20.14 7.38 4.60
C GLY A 383 19.55 7.89 3.26
N ALA A 384 19.22 7.01 2.33
CA ALA A 384 18.60 7.37 1.06
C ALA A 384 17.20 8.00 1.25
N ARG A 385 16.44 7.61 2.31
CA ARG A 385 15.14 8.18 2.62
C ARG A 385 15.25 9.68 2.94
N GLU A 386 16.25 10.09 3.73
CA GLU A 386 16.53 11.50 4.00
C GLU A 386 16.98 12.24 2.74
N ALA A 387 17.87 11.64 1.93
CA ALA A 387 18.33 12.25 0.70
C ALA A 387 17.20 12.53 -0.30
N LEU A 388 16.25 11.58 -0.45
CA LEU A 388 15.10 11.75 -1.34
C LEU A 388 14.06 12.75 -0.78
N SER A 389 13.98 12.95 0.53
CA SER A 389 13.05 13.91 1.14
C SER A 389 13.44 15.37 0.90
N ARG A 390 14.70 15.65 0.51
CA ARG A 390 15.19 17.01 0.27
C ARG A 390 14.60 17.60 -1.00
N PRO A 391 14.05 18.83 -0.94
CA PRO A 391 13.53 19.51 -2.13
C PRO A 391 14.62 19.71 -3.20
N VAL A 392 14.23 19.60 -4.46
CA VAL A 392 15.12 19.87 -5.60
C VAL A 392 14.81 21.24 -6.17
N GLY A 393 15.76 22.17 -6.04
CA GLY A 393 15.69 23.54 -6.57
C GLY A 393 14.49 24.34 -6.07
N ASP A 394 13.98 24.05 -4.87
CA ASP A 394 12.79 24.66 -4.28
C ASP A 394 11.54 24.58 -5.18
N ARG A 395 11.52 23.61 -6.11
CA ARG A 395 10.43 23.43 -7.08
C ARG A 395 9.88 22.02 -7.13
N ILE A 396 10.68 21.02 -6.82
CA ILE A 396 10.27 19.62 -6.81
C ILE A 396 10.38 19.08 -5.39
N PHE A 397 9.29 18.54 -4.89
CA PHE A 397 9.16 17.96 -3.57
C PHE A 397 8.66 16.52 -3.72
N PHE A 398 9.27 15.58 -3.02
CA PHE A 398 8.84 14.18 -3.02
C PHE A 398 8.05 13.87 -1.77
N ALA A 399 7.02 13.01 -1.90
CA ALA A 399 6.26 12.47 -0.79
C ALA A 399 5.72 11.08 -1.12
N GLY A 400 5.42 10.32 -0.11
CA GLY A 400 4.91 8.95 -0.23
C GLY A 400 5.29 8.10 0.97
N GLU A 401 4.87 6.83 0.96
CA GLU A 401 5.17 5.90 2.07
C GLU A 401 6.66 5.67 2.26
N ALA A 402 7.45 5.78 1.20
CA ALA A 402 8.91 5.68 1.26
C ALA A 402 9.57 6.80 2.10
N LEU A 403 8.87 7.91 2.36
CA LEU A 403 9.39 9.12 3.02
C LEU A 403 8.58 9.45 4.29
N ALA A 404 8.01 8.45 4.92
CA ALA A 404 7.06 8.62 6.03
C ALA A 404 7.72 8.61 7.43
N GLY A 405 9.04 8.70 7.52
CA GLY A 405 9.76 8.60 8.82
C GLY A 405 9.55 7.21 9.43
N GLY A 406 9.19 7.13 10.71
CA GLY A 406 8.91 5.85 11.36
C GLY A 406 7.68 5.11 10.82
N LEU A 407 6.79 5.79 10.10
CA LEU A 407 5.59 5.19 9.49
C LEU A 407 5.82 4.78 8.02
N ILE A 408 7.05 4.43 7.64
CA ILE A 408 7.35 3.90 6.30
C ILE A 408 6.41 2.76 5.92
N GLN A 409 6.21 2.56 4.61
CA GLN A 409 5.39 1.46 4.06
C GLN A 409 3.89 1.54 4.39
N THR A 410 3.44 2.51 5.19
CA THR A 410 2.04 2.62 5.60
C THR A 410 1.25 3.70 4.83
N CYS A 411 -0.06 3.49 4.72
CA CYS A 411 -0.98 4.44 4.12
C CYS A 411 -1.12 5.72 4.98
N GLY A 412 -1.13 5.58 6.31
CA GLY A 412 -1.13 6.70 7.26
C GLY A 412 0.14 7.53 7.16
N GLY A 413 1.29 6.86 7.10
CA GLY A 413 2.59 7.52 6.90
C GLY A 413 2.69 8.26 5.57
N ALA A 414 2.18 7.65 4.48
CA ALA A 414 2.08 8.33 3.20
C ALA A 414 1.27 9.64 3.31
N PHE A 415 0.17 9.64 4.08
CA PHE A 415 -0.61 10.85 4.33
C PHE A 415 0.23 11.92 5.05
N ARG A 416 0.91 11.56 6.15
CA ARG A 416 1.80 12.47 6.89
C ARG A 416 2.92 13.04 6.03
N SER A 417 3.53 12.21 5.19
CA SER A 417 4.54 12.65 4.21
C SER A 417 3.99 13.69 3.23
N GLY A 418 2.75 13.50 2.75
CA GLY A 418 2.07 14.47 1.89
C GLY A 418 1.79 15.82 2.57
N GLU A 419 1.36 15.80 3.85
CA GLU A 419 1.20 17.00 4.68
C GLU A 419 2.52 17.76 4.81
N ALA A 420 3.61 17.05 5.12
CA ALA A 420 4.94 17.63 5.29
C ALA A 420 5.46 18.28 3.99
N ALA A 421 5.28 17.60 2.84
CA ALA A 421 5.68 18.14 1.55
C ALA A 421 4.89 19.42 1.19
N ALA A 422 3.59 19.45 1.45
CA ALA A 422 2.78 20.64 1.22
C ALA A 422 3.17 21.81 2.14
N ALA A 423 3.50 21.53 3.40
CA ALA A 423 4.02 22.53 4.33
C ALA A 423 5.37 23.10 3.85
N ALA A 424 6.27 22.26 3.34
CA ALA A 424 7.54 22.68 2.75
C ALA A 424 7.34 23.55 1.50
N VAL A 425 6.43 23.15 0.60
CA VAL A 425 6.05 23.98 -0.56
C VAL A 425 5.54 25.34 -0.12
N ARG A 426 4.64 25.40 0.85
CA ARG A 426 4.11 26.67 1.37
C ARG A 426 5.24 27.58 1.86
N ALA A 427 6.19 27.04 2.63
CA ALA A 427 7.31 27.83 3.18
C ALA A 427 8.19 28.46 2.08
N VAL A 428 8.29 27.84 0.92
CA VAL A 428 9.06 28.37 -0.23
C VAL A 428 8.23 29.38 -1.06
N LEU A 429 6.90 29.21 -1.12
CA LEU A 429 6.05 30.03 -1.96
C LEU A 429 5.52 31.31 -1.29
N THR A 430 5.58 31.40 0.04
CA THR A 430 5.17 32.56 0.85
C THR A 430 6.38 33.34 1.34
#